data_eac663a5140a7a8300e930e6127848f0
#
_entry.id   eac663a5140a7a8300e930e6127848f0
#
_cell.length_a   1.000
_cell.length_b   1.000
_cell.length_c   1.000
_cell.angle_alpha   90.00
_cell.angle_beta   90.00
_cell.angle_gamma   90.00
#
_symmetry.space_group_name_H-M   'P 1'
#
loop_
_entity.id
_entity.type
_entity.pdbx_description
1 polymer ?
#
loop_
_entity_poly.entity_id
_entity_poly.type
_entity_poly.pdbx_seq_one_letter_code
_entity_poly.pdbx_strand_id
1 'polypeptide(L)'
;YKSDGIFCSQCEAEGFRRITWYIDRPDILARFKTRITGEKLKYPVMLSNGNCTKTETYKNKTHSVTWEDPHPKPAYLFALVAGDLGCLRDKFTTASGRKVALEIFVDKGRETQADHAMQCLKKAMLWDEEVFNLEYDLDIYMIVAVSAFNMGAMENKGLNLFNDKYVLA
;
A
#
# COMPACT_ATOMS: atom_id res chain seq x y z
N TYR A 1 3.16 3.51 -13.15
CA TYR A 1 3.19 4.97 -13.20
C TYR A 1 4.51 5.50 -12.65
N LYS A 2 5.04 6.53 -13.28
CA LYS A 2 6.21 7.26 -12.83
C LYS A 2 5.98 8.74 -13.10
N SER A 3 6.04 9.55 -12.05
CA SER A 3 6.06 11.00 -12.11
C SER A 3 7.28 11.53 -11.34
N ASP A 4 7.49 12.84 -11.34
CA ASP A 4 8.57 13.48 -10.57
C ASP A 4 8.31 13.28 -9.07
N GLY A 5 8.87 12.24 -8.49
CA GLY A 5 8.80 11.96 -7.05
C GLY A 5 8.16 10.65 -6.65
N ILE A 6 7.32 10.02 -7.48
CA ILE A 6 6.69 8.74 -7.17
C ILE A 6 6.83 7.73 -8.30
N PHE A 7 7.06 6.48 -7.91
CA PHE A 7 6.88 5.30 -8.74
C PHE A 7 5.80 4.43 -8.11
N CYS A 8 4.79 3.99 -8.89
CA CYS A 8 3.84 2.99 -8.44
C CYS A 8 3.51 1.99 -9.56
N SER A 9 3.33 0.73 -9.17
CA SER A 9 2.89 -0.33 -10.08
C SER A 9 1.37 -0.30 -10.26
N GLN A 10 0.90 -0.80 -11.41
CA GLN A 10 -0.50 -1.14 -11.68
C GLN A 10 -0.52 -2.46 -12.42
N CYS A 11 -0.98 -3.52 -11.76
CA CYS A 11 -0.93 -4.88 -12.29
C CYS A 11 -2.27 -5.38 -12.84
N GLU A 12 -3.38 -4.80 -12.43
CA GLU A 12 -4.68 -5.15 -13.02
C GLU A 12 -4.76 -4.66 -14.48
N ALA A 13 -5.21 -5.49 -15.44
CA ALA A 13 -5.64 -6.88 -15.23
C ALA A 13 -4.47 -7.87 -15.35
N GLU A 14 -3.48 -7.66 -16.20
CA GLU A 14 -2.43 -8.62 -16.61
C GLU A 14 -1.05 -7.97 -16.69
N GLY A 15 -0.77 -7.02 -15.77
CA GLY A 15 0.46 -6.24 -15.75
C GLY A 15 1.63 -6.94 -15.07
N PHE A 16 1.39 -7.87 -14.14
CA PHE A 16 2.46 -8.50 -13.38
C PHE A 16 3.43 -9.28 -14.26
N ARG A 17 2.96 -9.93 -15.33
CA ARG A 17 3.79 -10.62 -16.31
C ARG A 17 4.81 -9.74 -17.03
N ARG A 18 4.63 -8.42 -16.98
CA ARG A 18 5.58 -7.44 -17.53
C ARG A 18 6.70 -7.08 -16.55
N ILE A 19 6.56 -7.46 -15.28
CA ILE A 19 7.58 -7.25 -14.24
C ILE A 19 8.52 -8.45 -14.20
N THR A 20 7.96 -9.67 -14.23
CA THR A 20 8.73 -10.91 -14.14
C THR A 20 7.99 -12.07 -14.81
N TRP A 21 8.69 -13.19 -15.01
CA TRP A 21 8.08 -14.45 -15.46
C TRP A 21 7.13 -15.00 -14.39
N TYR A 22 5.86 -15.08 -14.73
CA TYR A 22 4.81 -15.53 -13.80
C TYR A 22 3.59 -16.04 -14.57
N ILE A 23 2.89 -17.02 -14.02
CA ILE A 23 1.57 -17.44 -14.52
C ILE A 23 0.54 -16.44 -14.03
N ASP A 24 0.43 -15.34 -14.75
CA ASP A 24 -0.37 -14.16 -14.39
C ASP A 24 -1.84 -14.36 -14.78
N ARG A 25 -2.54 -15.16 -13.96
CA ARG A 25 -3.96 -15.47 -14.08
C ARG A 25 -4.62 -15.29 -12.71
N PRO A 26 -5.90 -14.88 -12.64
CA PRO A 26 -6.58 -14.61 -11.38
C PRO A 26 -6.86 -15.87 -10.53
N ASP A 27 -6.85 -17.06 -11.13
CA ASP A 27 -6.99 -18.35 -10.45
C ASP A 27 -5.68 -18.89 -9.85
N ILE A 28 -4.54 -18.26 -10.15
CA ILE A 28 -3.23 -18.61 -9.60
C ILE A 28 -2.95 -17.73 -8.38
N LEU A 29 -3.01 -18.34 -7.21
CA LEU A 29 -2.79 -17.67 -5.94
C LEU A 29 -1.39 -17.97 -5.40
N ALA A 30 -0.67 -16.93 -4.97
CA ALA A 30 0.65 -17.06 -4.36
C ALA A 30 0.81 -16.13 -3.16
N ARG A 31 1.70 -16.50 -2.24
CA ARG A 31 2.21 -15.61 -1.20
C ARG A 31 3.36 -14.79 -1.76
N PHE A 32 3.41 -13.53 -1.38
CA PHE A 32 4.42 -12.61 -1.88
C PHE A 32 5.36 -12.15 -0.76
N LYS A 33 6.65 -12.26 -1.05
CA LYS A 33 7.70 -11.63 -0.27
C LYS A 33 8.48 -10.70 -1.18
N THR A 34 8.40 -9.40 -0.90
CA THR A 34 8.94 -8.36 -1.77
C THR A 34 10.05 -7.62 -1.04
N ARG A 35 11.26 -7.62 -1.60
CA ARG A 35 12.36 -6.78 -1.13
C ARG A 35 12.62 -5.68 -2.15
N ILE A 36 12.54 -4.43 -1.71
CA ILE A 36 12.78 -3.25 -2.52
C ILE A 36 14.08 -2.61 -2.04
N THR A 37 14.96 -2.27 -2.96
CA THR A 37 16.22 -1.57 -2.65
C THR A 37 16.33 -0.32 -3.52
N GLY A 38 16.63 0.81 -2.91
CA GLY A 38 16.74 2.08 -3.61
C GLY A 38 17.61 3.11 -2.88
N GLU A 39 17.87 4.22 -3.55
CA GLU A 39 18.57 5.37 -2.95
C GLU A 39 17.70 5.98 -1.84
N LYS A 40 18.25 6.09 -0.63
CA LYS A 40 17.49 6.54 0.55
C LYS A 40 16.94 7.96 0.43
N LEU A 41 17.69 8.86 -0.20
CA LEU A 41 17.24 10.25 -0.39
C LEU A 41 16.16 10.38 -1.45
N LYS A 42 16.22 9.55 -2.50
CA LYS A 42 15.26 9.60 -3.61
C LYS A 42 13.97 8.84 -3.32
N TYR A 43 14.09 7.74 -2.61
CA TYR A 43 12.98 6.85 -2.27
C TYR A 43 12.97 6.54 -0.77
N PRO A 44 12.76 7.55 0.11
CA PRO A 44 12.72 7.32 1.56
C PRO A 44 11.55 6.41 1.98
N VAL A 45 10.48 6.39 1.20
CA VAL A 45 9.31 5.52 1.35
C VAL A 45 9.32 4.46 0.27
N MET A 46 9.27 3.18 0.65
CA MET A 46 9.18 2.03 -0.25
C MET A 46 8.18 1.02 0.33
N LEU A 47 7.05 0.83 -0.35
CA LEU A 47 5.89 0.06 0.11
C LEU A 47 5.60 -1.11 -0.81
N SER A 48 5.07 -2.19 -0.23
CA SER A 48 4.47 -3.30 -0.96
C SER A 48 3.37 -3.95 -0.11
N ASN A 49 2.75 -5.01 -0.61
CA ASN A 49 1.68 -5.72 0.08
C ASN A 49 2.18 -6.41 1.36
N GLY A 50 1.31 -6.50 2.36
CA GLY A 50 1.54 -7.25 3.59
C GLY A 50 2.17 -6.43 4.70
N ASN A 51 2.90 -7.10 5.59
CA ASN A 51 3.57 -6.48 6.74
C ASN A 51 5.05 -6.21 6.43
N CYS A 52 5.57 -5.07 6.91
CA CYS A 52 7.00 -4.77 6.83
C CYS A 52 7.77 -5.64 7.83
N THR A 53 8.58 -6.56 7.33
CA THR A 53 9.31 -7.52 8.19
C THR A 53 10.77 -7.14 8.41
N LYS A 54 11.37 -6.31 7.53
CA LYS A 54 12.77 -5.91 7.64
C LYS A 54 13.06 -4.60 6.95
N THR A 55 13.88 -3.75 7.60
CA THR A 55 14.46 -2.54 7.01
C THR A 55 15.97 -2.56 7.23
N GLU A 56 16.75 -2.27 6.19
CA GLU A 56 18.21 -2.25 6.22
C GLU A 56 18.75 -0.98 5.55
N THR A 57 19.78 -0.38 6.12
CA THR A 57 20.47 0.79 5.54
C THR A 57 21.91 0.41 5.23
N TYR A 58 22.40 0.79 4.05
CA TYR A 58 23.73 0.45 3.56
C TYR A 58 24.65 1.67 3.49
N LYS A 59 25.98 1.43 3.53
CA LYS A 59 27.00 2.49 3.48
C LYS A 59 26.99 3.29 2.19
N ASN A 60 26.52 2.71 1.09
CA ASN A 60 26.43 3.34 -0.25
C ASN A 60 25.20 4.26 -0.43
N LYS A 61 24.59 4.76 0.66
CA LYS A 61 23.40 5.61 0.68
C LYS A 61 22.12 4.95 0.14
N THR A 62 22.13 3.63 -0.03
CA THR A 62 20.92 2.86 -0.33
C THR A 62 20.32 2.28 0.94
N HIS A 63 19.04 1.92 0.85
CA HIS A 63 18.36 1.13 1.87
C HIS A 63 17.46 0.08 1.22
N SER A 64 17.06 -0.91 1.98
CA SER A 64 16.06 -1.88 1.53
C SER A 64 14.96 -2.06 2.57
N VAL A 65 13.77 -2.36 2.07
CA VAL A 65 12.60 -2.71 2.88
C VAL A 65 12.07 -4.04 2.37
N THR A 66 11.74 -4.94 3.29
CA THR A 66 11.16 -6.26 2.97
C THR A 66 9.73 -6.31 3.50
N TRP A 67 8.81 -6.65 2.62
CA TRP A 67 7.39 -6.83 2.88
C TRP A 67 7.00 -8.29 2.69
N GLU A 68 6.15 -8.82 3.55
CA GLU A 68 5.64 -10.18 3.45
C GLU A 68 4.11 -10.17 3.58
N ASP A 69 3.43 -10.64 2.53
CA ASP A 69 1.99 -10.89 2.57
C ASP A 69 1.77 -12.38 2.80
N PRO A 70 1.27 -12.77 4.00
CA PRO A 70 1.07 -14.17 4.34
C PRO A 70 -0.15 -14.78 3.63
N HIS A 71 -1.02 -13.95 3.06
CA HIS A 71 -2.25 -14.38 2.42
C HIS A 71 -2.02 -14.65 0.92
N PRO A 72 -2.39 -15.84 0.41
CA PRO A 72 -2.34 -16.09 -1.03
C PRO A 72 -3.26 -15.14 -1.78
N LYS A 73 -2.73 -14.50 -2.83
CA LYS A 73 -3.49 -13.61 -3.69
C LYS A 73 -3.10 -13.76 -5.15
N PRO A 74 -3.99 -13.41 -6.09
CA PRO A 74 -3.63 -13.33 -7.50
C PRO A 74 -2.66 -12.17 -7.74
N ALA A 75 -1.83 -12.27 -8.78
CA ALA A 75 -0.78 -11.29 -9.06
C ALA A 75 -1.30 -9.90 -9.44
N TYR A 76 -2.54 -9.77 -9.90
CA TYR A 76 -3.10 -8.46 -10.24
C TYR A 76 -3.27 -7.54 -9.01
N LEU A 77 -3.31 -8.11 -7.79
CA LEU A 77 -3.35 -7.38 -6.52
C LEU A 77 -1.96 -7.01 -5.98
N PHE A 78 -0.89 -7.38 -6.68
CA PHE A 78 0.46 -6.96 -6.31
C PHE A 78 0.63 -5.46 -6.49
N ALA A 79 1.22 -4.80 -5.49
CA ALA A 79 1.57 -3.39 -5.57
C ALA A 79 2.98 -3.12 -5.04
N LEU A 80 3.63 -2.13 -5.67
CA LEU A 80 4.89 -1.54 -5.24
C LEU A 80 4.79 -0.03 -5.41
N VAL A 81 5.12 0.71 -4.35
CA VAL A 81 5.23 2.17 -4.37
C VAL A 81 6.59 2.57 -3.83
N ALA A 82 7.23 3.54 -4.49
CA ALA A 82 8.46 4.16 -4.00
C ALA A 82 8.45 5.66 -4.30
N GLY A 83 8.80 6.47 -3.31
CA GLY A 83 8.80 7.93 -3.48
C GLY A 83 9.22 8.68 -2.22
N ASP A 84 9.24 10.01 -2.35
CA ASP A 84 9.44 10.93 -1.22
C ASP A 84 8.08 11.49 -0.80
N LEU A 85 7.36 10.72 0.02
CA LEU A 85 5.97 10.96 0.39
C LEU A 85 5.85 11.42 1.84
N GLY A 86 4.84 12.27 2.10
CA GLY A 86 4.31 12.54 3.42
C GLY A 86 3.38 11.40 3.87
N CYS A 87 3.13 11.28 5.19
CA CYS A 87 2.30 10.20 5.73
C CYS A 87 1.46 10.69 6.90
N LEU A 88 0.15 10.57 6.78
CA LEU A 88 -0.78 10.66 7.91
C LEU A 88 -0.90 9.29 8.56
N ARG A 89 -0.71 9.22 9.89
CA ARG A 89 -0.73 7.99 10.65
C ARG A 89 -1.81 7.98 11.70
N ASP A 90 -2.46 6.84 11.85
CA ASP A 90 -3.42 6.57 12.93
C ASP A 90 -3.44 5.04 13.19
N LYS A 91 -4.38 4.59 13.99
CA LYS A 91 -4.60 3.17 14.31
C LYS A 91 -6.08 2.86 14.39
N PHE A 92 -6.41 1.61 14.11
CA PHE A 92 -7.70 1.00 14.36
C PHE A 92 -7.52 -0.15 15.36
N THR A 93 -8.47 -0.30 16.29
CA THR A 93 -8.50 -1.45 17.20
C THR A 93 -9.66 -2.33 16.78
N THR A 94 -9.36 -3.57 16.37
CA THR A 94 -10.36 -4.54 15.94
C THR A 94 -11.23 -5.02 17.08
N ALA A 95 -12.34 -5.69 16.77
CA ALA A 95 -13.25 -6.26 17.77
C ALA A 95 -12.54 -7.22 18.73
N SER A 96 -11.55 -7.99 18.26
CA SER A 96 -10.71 -8.86 19.13
C SER A 96 -9.64 -8.11 19.95
N GLY A 97 -9.52 -6.78 19.77
CA GLY A 97 -8.53 -5.95 20.47
C GLY A 97 -7.16 -5.85 19.77
N ARG A 98 -6.99 -6.41 18.59
CA ARG A 98 -5.77 -6.28 17.79
C ARG A 98 -5.63 -4.85 17.23
N LYS A 99 -4.43 -4.31 17.28
CA LYS A 99 -4.14 -2.96 16.75
C LYS A 99 -3.63 -3.07 15.32
N VAL A 100 -4.28 -2.34 14.41
CA VAL A 100 -3.89 -2.19 13.02
C VAL A 100 -3.35 -0.77 12.81
N ALA A 101 -2.15 -0.63 12.27
CA ALA A 101 -1.61 0.66 11.86
C ALA A 101 -2.34 1.13 10.60
N LEU A 102 -2.73 2.40 10.56
CA LEU A 102 -3.36 3.03 9.40
C LEU A 102 -2.41 4.11 8.88
N GLU A 103 -2.04 4.01 7.61
CA GLU A 103 -1.12 4.96 6.98
C GLU A 103 -1.68 5.45 5.64
N ILE A 104 -1.83 6.78 5.50
CA ILE A 104 -2.22 7.40 4.23
C ILE A 104 -1.03 8.22 3.73
N PHE A 105 -0.46 7.79 2.61
CA PHE A 105 0.67 8.44 1.96
C PHE A 105 0.17 9.40 0.90
N VAL A 106 0.75 10.59 0.89
CA VAL A 106 0.39 11.71 0.02
C VAL A 106 1.65 12.44 -0.45
N ASP A 107 1.54 13.32 -1.43
CA ASP A 107 2.61 14.28 -1.70
C ASP A 107 2.90 15.11 -0.45
N LYS A 108 4.18 15.34 -0.15
CA LYS A 108 4.61 16.10 1.04
C LYS A 108 3.90 17.45 1.16
N GLY A 109 3.47 17.77 2.36
CA GLY A 109 2.75 19.01 2.68
C GLY A 109 1.23 18.93 2.45
N ARG A 110 0.70 17.76 2.04
CA ARG A 110 -0.73 17.55 1.85
C ARG A 110 -1.33 16.58 2.89
N GLU A 111 -0.59 16.26 3.94
CA GLU A 111 -0.99 15.22 4.93
C GLU A 111 -2.32 15.56 5.60
N THR A 112 -2.57 16.83 5.93
CA THR A 112 -3.82 17.27 6.58
C THR A 112 -5.05 17.15 5.67
N GLN A 113 -4.87 17.12 4.35
CA GLN A 113 -5.98 16.88 3.41
C GLN A 113 -6.51 15.44 3.44
N ALA A 114 -5.77 14.51 4.05
CA ALA A 114 -6.16 13.11 4.19
C ALA A 114 -6.97 12.80 5.47
N ASP A 115 -7.24 13.80 6.33
CA ASP A 115 -7.94 13.59 7.61
C ASP A 115 -9.33 12.98 7.43
N HIS A 116 -10.09 13.48 6.46
CA HIS A 116 -11.42 12.94 6.15
C HIS A 116 -11.33 11.47 5.67
N ALA A 117 -10.39 11.16 4.79
CA ALA A 117 -10.17 9.81 4.30
C ALA A 117 -9.78 8.84 5.44
N MET A 118 -8.97 9.29 6.39
CA MET A 118 -8.63 8.49 7.58
C MET A 118 -9.87 8.15 8.42
N GLN A 119 -10.78 9.11 8.62
CA GLN A 119 -12.04 8.87 9.33
C GLN A 119 -12.96 7.90 8.54
N CYS A 120 -13.01 8.05 7.22
CA CYS A 120 -13.78 7.14 6.36
C CYS A 120 -13.23 5.70 6.42
N LEU A 121 -11.90 5.54 6.39
CA LEU A 121 -11.26 4.24 6.52
C LEU A 121 -11.64 3.54 7.84
N LYS A 122 -11.56 4.25 8.96
CA LYS A 122 -11.95 3.69 10.26
C LYS A 122 -13.41 3.27 10.30
N LYS A 123 -14.31 4.09 9.73
CA LYS A 123 -15.74 3.76 9.64
C LYS A 123 -15.98 2.53 8.76
N ALA A 124 -15.27 2.41 7.63
CA ALA A 124 -15.37 1.26 6.75
C ALA A 124 -14.89 -0.02 7.43
N MET A 125 -13.76 0.02 8.14
CA MET A 125 -13.26 -1.14 8.90
C MET A 125 -14.24 -1.58 9.99
N LEU A 126 -14.82 -0.63 10.74
CA LEU A 126 -15.84 -0.93 11.74
C LEU A 126 -17.10 -1.54 11.09
N TRP A 127 -17.52 -1.00 9.97
CA TRP A 127 -18.68 -1.51 9.23
C TRP A 127 -18.48 -2.96 8.75
N ASP A 128 -17.28 -3.30 8.27
CA ASP A 128 -16.94 -4.68 7.88
C ASP A 128 -17.02 -5.65 9.08
N GLU A 129 -16.58 -5.23 10.26
CA GLU A 129 -16.70 -6.02 11.47
C GLU A 129 -18.15 -6.21 11.91
N GLU A 130 -18.95 -5.13 11.86
CA GLU A 130 -20.36 -5.17 12.31
C GLU A 130 -21.27 -5.94 11.35
N VAL A 131 -21.07 -5.79 10.03
CA VAL A 131 -21.96 -6.35 9.02
C VAL A 131 -21.55 -7.75 8.57
N PHE A 132 -20.24 -7.97 8.39
CA PHE A 132 -19.71 -9.24 7.88
C PHE A 132 -19.01 -10.09 8.94
N ASN A 133 -18.85 -9.57 10.16
CA ASN A 133 -18.08 -10.22 11.22
C ASN A 133 -16.64 -10.55 10.75
N LEU A 134 -16.05 -9.64 9.98
CA LEU A 134 -14.72 -9.78 9.39
C LEU A 134 -13.79 -8.70 9.93
N GLU A 135 -12.79 -9.12 10.71
CA GLU A 135 -11.70 -8.26 11.08
C GLU A 135 -10.65 -8.18 9.97
N TYR A 136 -10.03 -7.01 9.84
CA TYR A 136 -8.90 -6.83 8.93
C TYR A 136 -7.74 -7.75 9.35
N ASP A 137 -7.14 -8.44 8.40
CA ASP A 137 -6.25 -9.60 8.63
C ASP A 137 -4.74 -9.30 8.57
N LEU A 138 -4.34 -8.05 8.32
CA LEU A 138 -2.94 -7.59 8.39
C LEU A 138 -2.72 -6.62 9.55
N ASP A 139 -1.47 -6.34 9.90
CA ASP A 139 -1.11 -5.42 10.99
C ASP A 139 -1.04 -3.96 10.55
N ILE A 140 -1.11 -3.73 9.24
CA ILE A 140 -1.06 -2.41 8.63
C ILE A 140 -2.03 -2.32 7.44
N TYR A 141 -2.73 -1.19 7.32
CA TYR A 141 -3.52 -0.80 6.16
C TYR A 141 -2.95 0.49 5.57
N MET A 142 -2.57 0.44 4.31
CA MET A 142 -1.95 1.57 3.61
C MET A 142 -2.83 2.06 2.46
N ILE A 143 -2.94 3.38 2.34
CA ILE A 143 -3.50 4.08 1.18
C ILE A 143 -2.40 4.98 0.62
N VAL A 144 -2.27 5.03 -0.71
CA VAL A 144 -1.43 6.01 -1.39
C VAL A 144 -2.30 6.84 -2.32
N ALA A 145 -2.32 8.16 -2.10
CA ALA A 145 -2.97 9.12 -2.99
C ALA A 145 -2.01 9.47 -4.14
N VAL A 146 -2.41 9.18 -5.37
CA VAL A 146 -1.57 9.31 -6.58
C VAL A 146 -2.17 10.36 -7.50
N SER A 147 -1.45 11.47 -7.70
CA SER A 147 -1.91 12.61 -8.52
C SER A 147 -1.97 12.29 -10.03
N ALA A 148 -1.09 11.41 -10.50
CA ALA A 148 -1.02 11.00 -11.91
C ALA A 148 -1.78 9.68 -12.19
N PHE A 149 -2.68 9.25 -11.30
CA PHE A 149 -3.42 8.02 -11.45
C PHE A 149 -4.60 8.22 -12.40
N ASN A 150 -4.72 7.40 -13.45
CA ASN A 150 -5.77 7.52 -14.44
C ASN A 150 -7.04 6.70 -14.13
N MET A 151 -7.07 6.04 -12.98
CA MET A 151 -8.21 5.28 -12.46
C MET A 151 -8.73 5.96 -11.19
N GLY A 152 -9.90 5.54 -10.68
CA GLY A 152 -10.41 6.02 -9.40
C GLY A 152 -9.62 5.46 -8.23
N ALA A 153 -9.45 4.15 -8.22
CA ALA A 153 -8.70 3.43 -7.20
C ALA A 153 -8.24 2.06 -7.70
N MET A 154 -7.34 1.44 -6.94
CA MET A 154 -6.94 0.03 -7.09
C MET A 154 -6.81 -0.61 -5.70
N GLU A 155 -7.54 -1.70 -5.49
CA GLU A 155 -7.70 -2.42 -4.22
C GLU A 155 -6.56 -3.40 -3.91
N ASN A 156 -5.33 -3.10 -4.25
CA ASN A 156 -4.20 -3.99 -3.93
C ASN A 156 -4.16 -4.32 -2.44
N LYS A 157 -4.10 -5.60 -2.09
CA LYS A 157 -4.18 -6.09 -0.70
C LYS A 157 -3.21 -5.34 0.23
N GLY A 158 -3.75 -4.64 1.22
CA GLY A 158 -2.99 -3.91 2.23
C GLY A 158 -2.29 -2.62 1.75
N LEU A 159 -2.34 -2.32 0.46
CA LEU A 159 -1.72 -1.15 -0.16
C LEU A 159 -2.61 -0.62 -1.29
N ASN A 160 -3.70 0.03 -0.93
CA ASN A 160 -4.64 0.58 -1.90
C ASN A 160 -4.09 1.86 -2.53
N LEU A 161 -4.23 1.97 -3.85
CA LEU A 161 -3.90 3.20 -4.59
C LEU A 161 -5.18 3.94 -4.91
N PHE A 162 -5.20 5.24 -4.67
CA PHE A 162 -6.33 6.10 -5.00
C PHE A 162 -5.88 7.28 -5.86
N ASN A 163 -6.69 7.67 -6.80
CA ASN A 163 -6.56 9.00 -7.39
C ASN A 163 -6.74 10.03 -6.26
N ASP A 164 -5.81 10.96 -6.15
CA ASP A 164 -5.79 11.96 -5.07
C ASP A 164 -7.08 12.81 -5.00
N LYS A 165 -7.75 13.03 -6.14
CA LYS A 165 -9.02 13.76 -6.24
C LYS A 165 -10.18 13.12 -5.48
N TYR A 166 -10.09 11.84 -5.14
CA TYR A 166 -11.13 11.12 -4.40
C TYR A 166 -10.81 10.96 -2.91
N VAL A 167 -9.58 11.23 -2.51
CA VAL A 167 -9.08 10.97 -1.15
C VAL A 167 -8.76 12.25 -0.40
N LEU A 168 -8.29 13.27 -1.12
CA LEU A 168 -7.84 14.53 -0.51
C LEU A 168 -8.93 15.60 -0.60
N ALA A 169 -9.20 16.27 0.53
CA ALA A 169 -10.19 17.34 0.67
C ALA A 169 -9.61 18.58 1.35
#